data_1310be0d787c62d6ac7be20a86ed4daf
#
_entry.id   1310be0d787c62d6ac7be20a86ed4daf
#
_cell.length_a   1.000
_cell.length_b   1.000
_cell.length_c   1.000
_cell.angle_alpha   90.00
_cell.angle_beta   90.00
_cell.angle_gamma   90.00
#
_symmetry.space_group_name_H-M   'P 1'
#
loop_
_entity.id
_entity.type
_entity.pdbx_description
1 polymer ?
#
loop_
_entity_poly.entity_id
_entity_poly.type
_entity_poly.pdbx_seq_one_letter_code
_entity_poly.pdbx_strand_id
1 'polypeptide(L)'
;MRRAISAACRFVTAPKGAQQKSNTMPELPEVETVMRGLAPAMEGDVIKLAQVNRPDLRWPFPTQMAKRLTGQRIQRLRRRSKYILADLSSGETLLMHLGMSGRILVSGDPLGRFVQNHAAIGKHDHVIFHMEKGTRVTFNDPRRFGAMDLMQTAAGESHRLLRDIGPEPLGNAFDEPYFFNHVK
;
A
#
# COMPACT_ATOMS: atom_id res chain seq x y z
N MET A 1 11.64 -8.29 39.30
CA MET A 1 10.32 -8.12 38.61
C MET A 1 10.53 -7.24 37.38
N ARG A 2 10.65 -7.82 36.18
CA ARG A 2 10.80 -7.08 34.92
C ARG A 2 9.41 -7.04 34.25
N ARG A 3 8.83 -5.85 34.15
CA ARG A 3 7.58 -5.64 33.42
C ARG A 3 7.86 -5.81 31.93
N ALA A 4 7.21 -6.80 31.31
CA ALA A 4 7.17 -6.94 29.86
C ALA A 4 6.36 -5.77 29.27
N ILE A 5 7.04 -4.92 28.50
CA ILE A 5 6.37 -3.87 27.72
C ILE A 5 5.83 -4.55 26.47
N SER A 6 4.51 -4.69 26.41
CA SER A 6 3.78 -5.22 25.27
C SER A 6 4.08 -4.36 24.02
N ALA A 7 4.66 -4.99 22.99
CA ALA A 7 4.88 -4.34 21.70
C ALA A 7 3.55 -4.05 21.02
N ALA A 8 3.15 -2.78 21.02
CA ALA A 8 1.92 -2.33 20.41
C ALA A 8 1.97 -2.46 18.88
N CYS A 9 1.06 -3.23 18.33
CA CYS A 9 0.76 -3.23 16.91
C CYS A 9 0.30 -1.82 16.52
N ARG A 10 1.13 -1.08 15.76
CA ARG A 10 0.73 0.24 15.28
C ARG A 10 -0.14 0.05 14.04
N PHE A 11 -1.41 0.37 14.19
CA PHE A 11 -2.30 0.53 13.05
C PHE A 11 -1.94 1.84 12.35
N VAL A 12 -1.53 1.76 11.09
CA VAL A 12 -1.53 2.92 10.21
C VAL A 12 -2.98 3.11 9.75
N THR A 13 -3.80 3.54 10.69
CA THR A 13 -5.17 3.99 10.44
C THR A 13 -5.21 5.50 10.61
N ALA A 14 -6.17 6.14 10.00
CA ALA A 14 -6.46 7.56 10.25
C ALA A 14 -6.52 7.88 11.75
N PRO A 15 -6.22 9.11 12.18
CA PRO A 15 -6.10 9.48 13.58
C PRO A 15 -7.33 9.06 14.39
N LYS A 16 -7.10 8.61 15.65
CA LYS A 16 -8.13 8.22 16.61
C LYS A 16 -9.04 9.41 16.94
N GLY A 17 -9.98 9.71 16.08
CA GLY A 17 -10.96 10.79 16.25
C GLY A 17 -12.17 10.60 15.35
N ALA A 18 -12.08 9.72 14.36
CA ALA A 18 -13.14 9.45 13.40
C ALA A 18 -13.41 7.95 13.29
N GLN A 19 -13.83 7.31 14.38
CA GLN A 19 -14.47 5.99 14.29
C GLN A 19 -15.93 6.16 13.84
N GLN A 20 -16.17 6.84 12.75
CA GLN A 20 -17.33 6.55 11.93
C GLN A 20 -16.94 5.35 11.08
N LYS A 21 -17.66 4.25 11.26
CA LYS A 21 -17.71 3.14 10.29
C LYS A 21 -18.32 3.68 8.99
N SER A 22 -17.57 4.50 8.26
CA SER A 22 -17.98 4.91 6.93
C SER A 22 -17.83 3.68 6.05
N ASN A 23 -18.93 3.21 5.53
CA ASN A 23 -19.00 2.14 4.53
C ASN A 23 -18.53 2.67 3.16
N THR A 24 -17.78 3.77 3.17
CA THR A 24 -17.30 4.50 2.00
C THR A 24 -15.87 4.05 1.65
N MET A 25 -15.57 4.09 0.36
CA MET A 25 -14.22 3.85 -0.16
C MET A 25 -13.27 4.93 0.42
N PRO A 26 -12.05 4.56 0.87
CA PRO A 26 -11.04 5.54 1.22
C PRO A 26 -10.83 6.54 0.07
N GLU A 27 -10.98 7.81 0.40
CA GLU A 27 -10.77 8.90 -0.55
C GLU A 27 -9.28 9.32 -0.59
N LEU A 28 -8.94 10.30 -1.40
CA LEU A 28 -7.57 10.75 -1.62
C LEU A 28 -6.82 11.09 -0.32
N PRO A 29 -7.40 11.85 0.64
CA PRO A 29 -6.68 12.21 1.89
C PRO A 29 -6.35 10.99 2.76
N GLU A 30 -7.25 10.02 2.84
CA GLU A 30 -7.01 8.79 3.61
C GLU A 30 -5.92 7.94 2.95
N VAL A 31 -5.92 7.83 1.62
CA VAL A 31 -4.89 7.09 0.88
C VAL A 31 -3.53 7.76 1.03
N GLU A 32 -3.47 9.10 0.97
CA GLU A 32 -2.26 9.87 1.21
C GLU A 32 -1.71 9.62 2.63
N THR A 33 -2.59 9.63 3.63
CA THR A 33 -2.21 9.36 5.03
C THR A 33 -1.64 7.96 5.19
N VAL A 34 -2.27 6.95 4.58
CA VAL A 34 -1.77 5.56 4.59
C VAL A 34 -0.40 5.49 3.92
N MET A 35 -0.24 6.08 2.73
CA MET A 35 1.01 6.07 1.98
C MET A 35 2.15 6.70 2.80
N ARG A 36 1.92 7.88 3.40
CA ARG A 36 2.92 8.54 4.26
C ARG A 36 3.26 7.71 5.50
N GLY A 37 2.27 7.02 6.08
CA GLY A 37 2.51 6.13 7.21
C GLY A 37 3.30 4.87 6.86
N LEU A 38 3.26 4.44 5.59
CA LEU A 38 4.03 3.30 5.09
C LEU A 38 5.47 3.65 4.73
N ALA A 39 5.73 4.88 4.31
CA ALA A 39 7.04 5.30 3.82
C ALA A 39 8.19 4.93 4.78
N PRO A 40 8.13 5.20 6.10
CA PRO A 40 9.19 4.83 7.03
C PRO A 40 9.43 3.33 7.17
N ALA A 41 8.41 2.51 6.85
CA ALA A 41 8.47 1.06 6.99
C ALA A 41 8.89 0.33 5.71
N MET A 42 8.83 1.01 4.56
CA MET A 42 9.03 0.37 3.27
C MET A 42 10.08 1.06 2.39
N GLU A 43 10.15 2.41 2.38
CA GLU A 43 11.08 3.11 1.49
C GLU A 43 12.55 2.83 1.86
N GLY A 44 13.35 2.56 0.84
CA GLY A 44 14.76 2.23 1.01
C GLY A 44 15.03 0.83 1.58
N ASP A 45 13.99 0.06 1.93
CA ASP A 45 14.12 -1.30 2.43
C ASP A 45 13.85 -2.34 1.33
N VAL A 46 14.25 -3.59 1.58
CA VAL A 46 14.09 -4.72 0.66
C VAL A 46 12.94 -5.60 1.12
N ILE A 47 12.10 -6.01 0.19
CA ILE A 47 11.10 -7.07 0.40
C ILE A 47 11.85 -8.40 0.46
N LYS A 48 12.26 -8.84 1.65
CA LYS A 48 12.96 -10.11 1.85
C LYS A 48 12.14 -11.30 1.37
N LEU A 49 10.83 -11.24 1.61
CA LEU A 49 9.87 -12.25 1.17
C LEU A 49 8.50 -11.61 0.97
N ALA A 50 7.94 -11.79 -0.20
CA ALA A 50 6.53 -11.51 -0.47
C ALA A 50 5.73 -12.81 -0.39
N GLN A 51 4.73 -12.84 0.49
CA GLN A 51 3.82 -13.97 0.65
C GLN A 51 2.44 -13.58 0.11
N VAL A 52 1.93 -14.36 -0.84
CA VAL A 52 0.62 -14.15 -1.45
C VAL A 52 -0.27 -15.32 -1.08
N ASN A 53 -1.26 -15.09 -0.22
CA ASN A 53 -2.07 -16.13 0.41
C ASN A 53 -3.29 -16.54 -0.42
N ARG A 54 -3.49 -15.90 -1.58
CA ARG A 54 -4.58 -16.20 -2.50
C ARG A 54 -4.27 -15.67 -3.90
N PRO A 55 -4.94 -16.19 -4.95
CA PRO A 55 -4.62 -15.81 -6.33
C PRO A 55 -5.23 -14.47 -6.77
N ASP A 56 -6.17 -13.92 -6.02
CA ASP A 56 -6.98 -12.76 -6.42
C ASP A 56 -7.40 -11.87 -5.26
N LEU A 57 -7.81 -10.65 -5.59
CA LEU A 57 -8.69 -9.78 -4.81
C LEU A 57 -9.89 -9.39 -5.71
N ARG A 58 -10.06 -8.10 -6.04
CA ARG A 58 -11.05 -7.66 -7.03
C ARG A 58 -10.77 -8.23 -8.43
N TRP A 59 -9.49 -8.41 -8.74
CA TRP A 59 -8.98 -9.03 -9.97
C TRP A 59 -7.88 -10.03 -9.62
N PRO A 60 -7.59 -10.97 -10.52
CA PRO A 60 -6.43 -11.85 -10.37
C PRO A 60 -5.14 -11.05 -10.19
N PHE A 61 -4.26 -11.53 -9.34
CA PHE A 61 -2.93 -10.95 -9.21
C PHE A 61 -2.06 -11.21 -10.43
N PRO A 62 -1.07 -10.37 -10.71
CA PRO A 62 -0.07 -10.61 -11.75
C PRO A 62 0.60 -11.97 -11.60
N THR A 63 0.90 -12.60 -12.73
CA THR A 63 1.62 -13.87 -12.75
C THR A 63 2.93 -13.77 -11.97
N GLN A 64 3.16 -14.74 -11.09
CA GLN A 64 4.36 -14.84 -10.24
C GLN A 64 4.60 -13.58 -9.35
N MET A 65 3.55 -12.88 -8.95
CA MET A 65 3.67 -11.63 -8.17
C MET A 65 4.61 -11.79 -6.96
N ALA A 66 4.48 -12.85 -6.17
CA ALA A 66 5.34 -13.09 -5.01
C ALA A 66 6.82 -13.17 -5.40
N LYS A 67 7.15 -13.91 -6.47
CA LYS A 67 8.53 -14.04 -6.96
C LYS A 67 9.08 -12.72 -7.49
N ARG A 68 8.27 -11.94 -8.21
CA ARG A 68 8.67 -10.66 -8.79
C ARG A 68 8.94 -9.60 -7.71
N LEU A 69 8.24 -9.66 -6.58
CA LEU A 69 8.39 -8.72 -5.46
C LEU A 69 9.51 -9.12 -4.49
N THR A 70 9.74 -10.42 -4.31
CA THR A 70 10.79 -10.91 -3.39
C THR A 70 12.17 -10.49 -3.88
N GLY A 71 12.98 -9.96 -2.97
CA GLY A 71 14.34 -9.46 -3.25
C GLY A 71 14.37 -8.03 -3.78
N GLN A 72 13.22 -7.39 -4.06
CA GLN A 72 13.19 -6.03 -4.59
C GLN A 72 13.29 -4.98 -3.49
N ARG A 73 14.11 -3.96 -3.74
CA ARG A 73 14.15 -2.74 -2.92
C ARG A 73 13.02 -1.81 -3.33
N ILE A 74 12.31 -1.27 -2.36
CA ILE A 74 11.34 -0.21 -2.59
C ILE A 74 12.10 1.11 -2.63
N GLN A 75 12.17 1.71 -3.80
CA GLN A 75 12.90 2.96 -4.03
C GLN A 75 12.12 4.15 -3.52
N ARG A 76 10.81 4.16 -3.77
CA ARG A 76 9.92 5.25 -3.39
C ARG A 76 8.48 4.79 -3.31
N LEU A 77 7.72 5.36 -2.36
CA LEU A 77 6.27 5.33 -2.35
C LEU A 77 5.72 6.66 -2.88
N ARG A 78 4.68 6.58 -3.68
CA ARG A 78 3.95 7.74 -4.19
C ARG A 78 2.47 7.42 -4.30
N ARG A 79 1.65 8.44 -4.38
CA ARG A 79 0.21 8.30 -4.60
C ARG A 79 -0.17 8.81 -5.98
N ARG A 80 -1.15 8.15 -6.58
CA ARG A 80 -1.84 8.63 -7.76
C ARG A 80 -3.34 8.40 -7.55
N SER A 81 -4.12 9.47 -7.42
CA SER A 81 -5.52 9.39 -7.02
C SER A 81 -5.69 8.53 -5.77
N LYS A 82 -6.47 7.46 -5.81
CA LYS A 82 -6.70 6.50 -4.71
C LYS A 82 -5.77 5.27 -4.74
N TYR A 83 -4.68 5.34 -5.52
CA TYR A 83 -3.68 4.27 -5.63
C TYR A 83 -2.39 4.63 -4.90
N ILE A 84 -1.85 3.67 -4.18
CA ILE A 84 -0.48 3.73 -3.64
C ILE A 84 0.42 2.99 -4.62
N LEU A 85 1.51 3.61 -5.01
CA LEU A 85 2.48 3.12 -5.97
C LEU A 85 3.82 2.95 -5.27
N ALA A 86 4.38 1.73 -5.32
CA ALA A 86 5.71 1.43 -4.80
C ALA A 86 6.65 1.13 -5.97
N ASP A 87 7.56 2.05 -6.27
CA ASP A 87 8.56 1.89 -7.31
C ASP A 87 9.66 0.95 -6.82
N LEU A 88 9.95 -0.10 -7.59
CA LEU A 88 10.85 -1.19 -7.24
C LEU A 88 12.19 -1.09 -7.98
N SER A 89 13.23 -1.68 -7.40
CA SER A 89 14.57 -1.75 -8.00
C SER A 89 14.61 -2.53 -9.33
N SER A 90 13.61 -3.38 -9.60
CA SER A 90 13.46 -4.09 -10.87
C SER A 90 13.03 -3.20 -12.04
N GLY A 91 12.67 -1.93 -11.82
CA GLY A 91 12.03 -1.09 -12.84
C GLY A 91 10.53 -1.34 -12.97
N GLU A 92 9.95 -2.12 -12.06
CA GLU A 92 8.50 -2.30 -11.94
C GLU A 92 7.93 -1.40 -10.82
N THR A 93 6.64 -1.15 -10.88
CA THR A 93 5.88 -0.46 -9.82
C THR A 93 4.78 -1.38 -9.33
N LEU A 94 4.75 -1.63 -8.02
CA LEU A 94 3.60 -2.27 -7.36
C LEU A 94 2.52 -1.22 -7.14
N LEU A 95 1.35 -1.47 -7.70
CA LEU A 95 0.15 -0.66 -7.56
C LEU A 95 -0.78 -1.30 -6.54
N MET A 96 -1.24 -0.53 -5.56
CA MET A 96 -2.13 -0.99 -4.49
C MET A 96 -3.35 -0.07 -4.39
N HIS A 97 -4.55 -0.65 -4.32
CA HIS A 97 -5.81 0.04 -4.11
C HIS A 97 -6.54 -0.56 -2.91
N LEU A 98 -6.95 0.26 -1.95
CA LEU A 98 -7.55 -0.22 -0.71
C LEU A 98 -9.00 -0.72 -0.88
N GLY A 99 -9.67 -0.35 -1.96
CA GLY A 99 -11.08 -0.65 -2.11
C GLY A 99 -11.92 0.01 -1.00
N MET A 100 -12.87 -0.72 -0.44
CA MET A 100 -13.77 -0.22 0.61
C MET A 100 -13.38 -0.71 2.02
N SER A 101 -12.64 -1.80 2.14
CA SER A 101 -12.30 -2.43 3.43
C SER A 101 -10.84 -2.81 3.56
N GLY A 102 -10.07 -2.57 2.52
CA GLY A 102 -8.64 -2.83 2.52
C GLY A 102 -7.91 -1.88 3.47
N ARG A 103 -6.98 -2.44 4.18
CA ARG A 103 -6.10 -1.73 5.11
C ARG A 103 -4.72 -2.33 5.07
N ILE A 104 -3.74 -1.50 5.40
CA ILE A 104 -2.36 -1.96 5.50
C ILE A 104 -1.95 -1.91 6.96
N LEU A 105 -1.52 -3.06 7.47
CA LEU A 105 -1.08 -3.23 8.85
C LEU A 105 0.44 -3.31 8.85
N VAL A 106 1.07 -2.53 9.72
CA VAL A 106 2.52 -2.55 9.91
C VAL A 106 2.81 -3.10 11.29
N SER A 107 3.65 -4.12 11.37
CA SER A 107 4.13 -4.71 12.63
C SER A 107 5.64 -4.94 12.56
N GLY A 108 6.29 -4.89 13.71
CA GLY A 108 7.75 -4.94 13.80
C GLY A 108 8.34 -3.55 14.08
N ASP A 109 9.63 -3.53 14.34
CA ASP A 109 10.38 -2.29 14.54
C ASP A 109 11.10 -1.91 13.24
N PRO A 110 10.75 -0.78 12.61
CA PRO A 110 11.41 -0.32 11.39
C PRO A 110 12.91 -0.02 11.59
N LEU A 111 13.35 0.10 12.84
CA LEU A 111 14.77 0.31 13.18
C LEU A 111 15.54 -1.00 13.40
N GLY A 112 14.90 -2.17 13.32
CA GLY A 112 15.56 -3.48 13.45
C GLY A 112 16.16 -3.78 14.82
N ARG A 113 15.78 -3.04 15.87
CA ARG A 113 16.41 -3.12 17.19
C ARG A 113 15.96 -4.32 18.03
N PHE A 114 14.86 -4.96 17.68
CA PHE A 114 14.28 -6.07 18.44
C PHE A 114 13.76 -7.16 17.52
N VAL A 115 14.01 -8.43 17.88
CA VAL A 115 13.33 -9.58 17.28
C VAL A 115 11.88 -9.53 17.76
N GLN A 116 10.95 -9.22 16.87
CA GLN A 116 9.55 -9.13 17.22
C GLN A 116 8.78 -10.35 16.75
N ASN A 117 8.00 -10.92 17.67
CA ASN A 117 6.98 -11.90 17.32
C ASN A 117 5.83 -11.17 16.61
N HIS A 118 5.73 -11.34 15.30
CA HIS A 118 4.57 -10.88 14.56
C HIS A 118 3.32 -11.64 15.00
N ALA A 119 2.18 -10.98 15.07
CA ALA A 119 0.90 -11.65 15.28
C ALA A 119 0.67 -12.75 14.23
N ALA A 120 -0.09 -13.78 14.58
CA ALA A 120 -0.48 -14.84 13.65
C ALA A 120 -1.17 -14.25 12.41
N ILE A 121 -0.98 -14.89 11.27
CA ILE A 121 -1.60 -14.49 10.01
C ILE A 121 -3.11 -14.67 10.13
N GLY A 122 -3.86 -13.60 9.89
CA GLY A 122 -5.31 -13.58 9.95
C GLY A 122 -5.96 -14.08 8.65
N LYS A 123 -7.23 -14.48 8.76
CA LYS A 123 -8.04 -14.96 7.61
C LYS A 123 -8.08 -14.01 6.40
N HIS A 124 -7.95 -12.71 6.64
CA HIS A 124 -8.08 -11.68 5.62
C HIS A 124 -6.75 -11.03 5.25
N ASP A 125 -5.62 -11.61 5.68
CA ASP A 125 -4.27 -11.19 5.34
C ASP A 125 -3.88 -11.82 3.99
N HIS A 126 -4.11 -11.07 2.92
CA HIS A 126 -4.02 -11.61 1.57
C HIS A 126 -2.63 -11.51 0.98
N VAL A 127 -1.91 -10.42 1.27
CA VAL A 127 -0.52 -10.23 0.85
C VAL A 127 0.29 -9.72 2.04
N ILE A 128 1.47 -10.32 2.25
CA ILE A 128 2.36 -10.00 3.35
C ILE A 128 3.76 -9.74 2.78
N PHE A 129 4.32 -8.60 3.13
CA PHE A 129 5.69 -8.26 2.83
C PHE A 129 6.52 -8.36 4.11
N HIS A 130 7.46 -9.28 4.12
CA HIS A 130 8.48 -9.37 5.15
C HIS A 130 9.67 -8.53 4.71
N MET A 131 9.90 -7.42 5.39
CA MET A 131 10.97 -6.49 5.07
C MET A 131 12.30 -6.96 5.66
N GLU A 132 13.41 -6.61 5.03
CA GLU A 132 14.74 -7.03 5.47
C GLU A 132 15.09 -6.51 6.88
N LYS A 133 14.67 -5.28 7.20
CA LYS A 133 14.84 -4.67 8.52
C LYS A 133 13.93 -5.24 9.61
N GLY A 134 13.16 -6.29 9.33
CA GLY A 134 12.32 -6.99 10.30
C GLY A 134 10.88 -6.46 10.43
N THR A 135 10.51 -5.44 9.68
CA THR A 135 9.12 -4.98 9.59
C THR A 135 8.29 -5.95 8.77
N ARG A 136 7.04 -6.17 9.16
CA ARG A 136 6.05 -6.89 8.37
C ARG A 136 4.92 -5.93 7.98
N VAL A 137 4.67 -5.85 6.68
CA VAL A 137 3.59 -5.05 6.10
C VAL A 137 2.56 -5.99 5.51
N THR A 138 1.32 -5.91 5.97
CA THR A 138 0.25 -6.84 5.63
C THR A 138 -0.91 -6.12 4.98
N PHE A 139 -1.31 -6.55 3.80
CA PHE A 139 -2.54 -6.11 3.16
C PHE A 139 -3.70 -7.01 3.61
N ASN A 140 -4.57 -6.43 4.42
CA ASN A 140 -5.76 -7.08 4.98
C ASN A 140 -7.03 -6.51 4.34
N ASP A 141 -7.88 -7.35 3.76
CA ASP A 141 -9.11 -6.89 3.11
C ASP A 141 -10.26 -7.92 3.24
N PRO A 142 -11.13 -7.77 4.23
CA PRO A 142 -12.24 -8.70 4.46
C PRO A 142 -13.21 -8.83 3.28
N ARG A 143 -13.45 -7.77 2.52
CA ARG A 143 -14.42 -7.73 1.41
C ARG A 143 -13.81 -8.03 0.06
N ARG A 144 -12.47 -8.00 -0.06
CA ARG A 144 -11.72 -8.24 -1.31
C ARG A 144 -12.05 -7.27 -2.45
N PHE A 145 -12.37 -6.04 -2.13
CA PHE A 145 -12.61 -4.96 -3.10
C PHE A 145 -11.35 -4.16 -3.40
N GLY A 146 -10.28 -4.42 -2.66
CA GLY A 146 -8.96 -3.93 -2.98
C GLY A 146 -8.39 -4.56 -4.25
N ALA A 147 -7.26 -4.03 -4.68
CA ALA A 147 -6.54 -4.55 -5.83
C ALA A 147 -5.04 -4.34 -5.68
N MET A 148 -4.28 -5.25 -6.29
CA MET A 148 -2.85 -5.07 -6.51
C MET A 148 -2.51 -5.44 -7.95
N ASP A 149 -1.57 -4.71 -8.54
CA ASP A 149 -1.06 -4.98 -9.87
C ASP A 149 0.43 -4.62 -9.95
N LEU A 150 1.13 -5.16 -10.94
CA LEU A 150 2.51 -4.82 -11.25
C LEU A 150 2.58 -4.26 -12.65
N MET A 151 3.22 -3.13 -12.81
CA MET A 151 3.43 -2.48 -14.11
C MET A 151 4.90 -2.11 -14.28
N GLN A 152 5.35 -1.96 -15.52
CA GLN A 152 6.64 -1.32 -15.78
C GLN A 152 6.57 0.14 -15.34
N THR A 153 7.53 0.61 -14.56
CA THR A 153 7.55 2.00 -14.08
C THR A 153 7.52 3.01 -15.24
N ALA A 154 8.19 2.66 -16.35
CA ALA A 154 8.18 3.47 -17.56
C ALA A 154 6.81 3.55 -18.26
N ALA A 155 5.91 2.59 -18.01
CA ALA A 155 4.55 2.65 -18.55
C ALA A 155 3.70 3.76 -17.88
N GLY A 156 4.00 4.11 -16.63
CA GLY A 156 3.43 5.25 -15.92
C GLY A 156 1.91 5.31 -16.03
N GLU A 157 1.42 6.46 -16.49
CA GLU A 157 -0.02 6.75 -16.62
C GLU A 157 -0.73 5.92 -17.71
N SER A 158 -0.01 5.21 -18.59
CA SER A 158 -0.62 4.37 -19.63
C SER A 158 -1.20 3.06 -19.10
N HIS A 159 -0.91 2.71 -17.84
CA HIS A 159 -1.45 1.52 -17.21
C HIS A 159 -2.99 1.56 -17.15
N ARG A 160 -3.66 0.43 -17.42
CA ARG A 160 -5.13 0.30 -17.49
C ARG A 160 -5.91 0.89 -16.30
N LEU A 161 -5.31 0.92 -15.12
CA LEU A 161 -5.93 1.44 -13.90
C LEU A 161 -5.64 2.93 -13.67
N LEU A 162 -4.73 3.55 -14.44
CA LEU A 162 -4.31 4.94 -14.26
C LEU A 162 -4.63 5.82 -15.46
N ARG A 163 -4.69 5.26 -16.67
CA ARG A 163 -4.80 6.01 -17.94
C ARG A 163 -6.03 6.92 -18.06
N ASP A 164 -7.11 6.54 -17.37
CA ASP A 164 -8.38 7.28 -17.44
C ASP A 164 -8.59 8.19 -16.21
N ILE A 165 -7.54 8.36 -15.39
CA ILE A 165 -7.56 9.25 -14.23
C ILE A 165 -7.13 10.65 -14.66
N GLY A 166 -7.97 11.67 -14.40
CA GLY A 166 -7.63 13.09 -14.61
C GLY A 166 -6.40 13.55 -13.82
N PRO A 167 -5.90 14.76 -14.01
CA PRO A 167 -4.77 15.29 -13.29
C PRO A 167 -5.00 15.32 -11.78
N GLU A 168 -3.93 15.30 -11.00
CA GLU A 168 -4.02 15.44 -9.55
C GLU A 168 -4.57 16.83 -9.20
N PRO A 169 -5.58 16.91 -8.29
CA PRO A 169 -6.26 18.18 -7.98
C PRO A 169 -5.34 19.29 -7.43
N LEU A 170 -4.22 18.91 -6.83
CA LEU A 170 -3.21 19.84 -6.30
C LEU A 170 -1.94 19.88 -7.16
N GLY A 171 -1.99 19.28 -8.35
CA GLY A 171 -0.88 19.29 -9.30
C GLY A 171 -0.96 20.47 -10.28
N ASN A 172 0.18 20.86 -10.83
CA ASN A 172 0.27 21.98 -11.79
C ASN A 172 -0.51 21.72 -13.10
N ALA A 173 -0.86 20.46 -13.40
CA ALA A 173 -1.64 20.10 -14.59
C ALA A 173 -3.16 20.30 -14.39
N PHE A 174 -3.61 20.57 -13.17
CA PHE A 174 -4.99 20.94 -12.85
C PHE A 174 -5.06 22.46 -12.74
N ASP A 175 -5.11 23.12 -13.87
CA ASP A 175 -5.18 24.57 -14.00
C ASP A 175 -6.56 25.05 -14.47
N GLU A 176 -6.75 26.38 -14.54
CA GLU A 176 -7.99 27.01 -14.96
C GLU A 176 -8.39 26.60 -16.40
N PRO A 177 -7.49 26.61 -17.40
CA PRO A 177 -7.80 26.11 -18.74
C PRO A 177 -8.27 24.65 -18.76
N TYR A 178 -7.60 23.76 -18.00
CA TYR A 178 -8.00 22.37 -17.89
C TYR A 178 -9.43 22.27 -17.33
N PHE A 179 -9.71 23.00 -16.23
CA PHE A 179 -11.01 22.99 -15.59
C PHE A 179 -12.14 23.42 -16.56
N PHE A 180 -11.99 24.58 -17.21
CA PHE A 180 -13.02 25.07 -18.13
C PHE A 180 -13.25 24.18 -19.36
N ASN A 181 -12.23 23.49 -19.84
CA ASN A 181 -12.36 22.60 -20.99
C ASN A 181 -13.05 21.27 -20.65
N HIS A 182 -13.10 20.87 -19.36
CA HIS A 182 -13.61 19.56 -18.94
C HIS A 182 -14.89 19.63 -18.08
N VAL A 183 -15.28 20.82 -17.60
CA VAL A 183 -16.57 21.04 -16.92
C VAL A 183 -17.59 21.41 -17.99
N LYS A 184 -18.47 20.46 -18.31
CA LYS A 184 -19.65 20.67 -19.17
C LYS A 184 -20.91 20.60 -18.34
#